data_526e73e56db13fc9f35ce00dc372cfc8
#
_entry.id   526e73e56db13fc9f35ce00dc372cfc8
#
_cell.length_a   1.000
_cell.length_b   1.000
_cell.length_c   1.000
_cell.angle_alpha   90.00
_cell.angle_beta   90.00
_cell.angle_gamma   90.00
#
_symmetry.space_group_name_H-M   'P 1'
#
loop_
_entity.id
_entity.type
_entity.pdbx_description
1 polymer ?
#
loop_
_entity_poly.entity_id
_entity_poly.type
_entity_poly.pdbx_seq_one_letter_code
_entity_poly.pdbx_strand_id
1 'polypeptide(L)'
;MKKDKKKKHRRDEYKEFILARLKRAGKKPLTFKELHKSMRNARGFDFEEFVAAVEHLKRKGTVVEDRRGLRLSSKSDLVKCVVSRLNKTYGFVRNSETDEEYFVSGKLLKGAMPGDVVFVRTFDGDGAKTEAEVMQIAEENFSRFTGEIVSEFGRLKLVPDTLSKYAMDFENPLGLEVREHDKVMAVITKRGSRHSEHRCELTAS
;
A
#
# COMPACT_ATOMS: atom_id res chain seq x y z
N MET A 1 -11.23 -25.95 -13.13
CA MET A 1 -10.10 -25.87 -12.20
C MET A 1 -8.70 -26.00 -12.83
N LYS A 2 -8.36 -27.02 -13.63
CA LYS A 2 -7.00 -27.15 -14.25
C LYS A 2 -6.70 -26.08 -15.31
N LYS A 3 -7.66 -25.65 -16.12
CA LYS A 3 -7.50 -24.63 -17.18
C LYS A 3 -7.20 -23.24 -16.60
N ASP A 4 -7.86 -22.87 -15.48
CA ASP A 4 -7.71 -21.55 -14.86
C ASP A 4 -6.33 -21.41 -14.18
N LYS A 5 -5.83 -22.48 -13.55
CA LYS A 5 -4.47 -22.51 -12.99
C LYS A 5 -3.42 -22.32 -14.07
N LYS A 6 -3.60 -22.94 -15.24
CA LYS A 6 -2.66 -22.85 -16.38
C LYS A 6 -2.67 -21.44 -17.01
N LYS A 7 -3.84 -20.81 -17.12
CA LYS A 7 -3.98 -19.42 -17.59
C LYS A 7 -3.32 -18.43 -16.62
N LYS A 8 -3.57 -18.57 -15.31
CA LYS A 8 -2.96 -17.73 -14.29
C LYS A 8 -1.43 -17.82 -14.31
N HIS A 9 -0.87 -19.03 -14.38
CA HIS A 9 0.59 -19.24 -14.46
C HIS A 9 1.18 -18.55 -15.68
N ARG A 10 0.55 -18.70 -16.85
CA ARG A 10 1.00 -18.07 -18.09
C ARG A 10 0.95 -16.53 -18.03
N ARG A 11 -0.08 -15.98 -17.41
CA ARG A 11 -0.20 -14.53 -17.16
C ARG A 11 0.93 -14.01 -16.29
N ASP A 12 1.33 -14.77 -15.27
CA ASP A 12 2.44 -14.38 -14.39
C ASP A 12 3.78 -14.42 -15.15
N GLU A 13 4.02 -15.41 -16.00
CA GLU A 13 5.18 -15.46 -16.90
C GLU A 13 5.24 -14.23 -17.83
N TYR A 14 4.10 -13.83 -18.39
CA TYR A 14 4.05 -12.63 -19.24
C TYR A 14 4.32 -11.35 -18.45
N LYS A 15 3.85 -11.23 -17.22
CA LYS A 15 4.17 -10.08 -16.37
C LYS A 15 5.68 -9.97 -16.14
N GLU A 16 6.31 -11.07 -15.76
CA GLU A 16 7.76 -11.09 -15.54
C GLU A 16 8.53 -10.71 -16.80
N PHE A 17 8.14 -11.25 -17.95
CA PHE A 17 8.73 -10.89 -19.23
C PHE A 17 8.58 -9.41 -19.56
N ILE A 18 7.37 -8.84 -19.43
CA ILE A 18 7.08 -7.44 -19.70
C ILE A 18 7.93 -6.54 -18.81
N LEU A 19 7.97 -6.82 -17.52
CA LEU A 19 8.76 -6.04 -16.55
C LEU A 19 10.26 -6.10 -16.86
N ALA A 20 10.80 -7.28 -17.18
CA ALA A 20 12.19 -7.44 -17.55
C ALA A 20 12.52 -6.68 -18.85
N ARG A 21 11.61 -6.70 -19.83
CA ARG A 21 11.78 -5.99 -21.10
C ARG A 21 11.77 -4.48 -20.95
N LEU A 22 10.82 -3.95 -20.16
CA LEU A 22 10.74 -2.54 -19.84
C LEU A 22 11.94 -2.06 -18.99
N LYS A 23 12.38 -2.88 -18.03
CA LYS A 23 13.58 -2.59 -17.24
C LYS A 23 14.83 -2.48 -18.13
N ARG A 24 14.99 -3.37 -19.11
CA ARG A 24 16.10 -3.32 -20.08
C ARG A 24 16.02 -2.10 -21.00
N ALA A 25 14.82 -1.65 -21.35
CA ALA A 25 14.61 -0.43 -22.15
C ALA A 25 14.91 0.86 -21.35
N GLY A 26 14.97 0.76 -20.03
CA GLY A 26 15.31 1.88 -19.15
C GLY A 26 14.29 3.03 -19.23
N LYS A 27 14.75 4.22 -19.60
CA LYS A 27 13.89 5.41 -19.73
C LYS A 27 13.14 5.47 -21.08
N LYS A 28 13.44 4.58 -22.03
CA LYS A 28 12.80 4.55 -23.34
C LYS A 28 11.48 3.78 -23.24
N PRO A 29 10.32 4.41 -23.46
CA PRO A 29 9.05 3.70 -23.53
C PRO A 29 9.05 2.71 -24.70
N LEU A 30 8.34 1.59 -24.52
CA LEU A 30 8.10 0.62 -25.58
C LEU A 30 6.63 0.61 -25.94
N THR A 31 6.31 0.66 -27.23
CA THR A 31 4.94 0.49 -27.68
C THR A 31 4.44 -0.92 -27.40
N PHE A 32 3.13 -1.08 -27.26
CA PHE A 32 2.51 -2.41 -27.14
C PHE A 32 2.94 -3.33 -28.30
N LYS A 33 3.03 -2.77 -29.51
CA LYS A 33 3.47 -3.49 -30.71
C LYS A 33 4.91 -4.04 -30.60
N GLU A 34 5.81 -3.25 -30.01
CA GLU A 34 7.21 -3.69 -29.78
C GLU A 34 7.28 -4.80 -28.72
N LEU A 35 6.52 -4.68 -27.63
CA LEU A 35 6.43 -5.72 -26.61
C LEU A 35 5.83 -7.02 -27.19
N HIS A 36 4.72 -6.90 -27.90
CA HIS A 36 4.07 -8.04 -28.54
C HIS A 36 5.00 -8.72 -29.57
N LYS A 37 5.67 -7.95 -30.43
CA LYS A 37 6.62 -8.48 -31.42
C LYS A 37 7.74 -9.29 -30.77
N SER A 38 8.20 -8.90 -29.59
CA SER A 38 9.28 -9.62 -28.90
C SER A 38 8.84 -10.94 -28.24
N MET A 39 7.52 -11.20 -28.13
CA MET A 39 6.99 -12.40 -27.47
C MET A 39 6.13 -13.29 -28.38
N ARG A 40 5.56 -12.75 -29.46
CA ARG A 40 4.56 -13.44 -30.30
C ARG A 40 5.03 -14.77 -30.90
N ASN A 41 6.33 -14.95 -31.09
CA ASN A 41 6.91 -16.16 -31.67
C ASN A 41 7.27 -17.21 -30.59
N ALA A 42 7.02 -16.93 -29.29
CA ALA A 42 7.25 -17.89 -28.23
C ALA A 42 6.29 -19.08 -28.36
N ARG A 43 6.78 -20.30 -28.11
CA ARG A 43 5.96 -21.51 -28.16
C ARG A 43 4.79 -21.39 -27.16
N GLY A 44 3.58 -21.57 -27.68
CA GLY A 44 2.36 -21.52 -26.89
C GLY A 44 1.95 -20.09 -26.47
N PHE A 45 2.37 -19.09 -27.23
CA PHE A 45 1.94 -17.70 -27.01
C PHE A 45 0.41 -17.59 -27.04
N ASP A 46 -0.12 -16.88 -26.06
CA ASP A 46 -1.55 -16.63 -25.88
C ASP A 46 -1.75 -15.10 -25.80
N PHE A 47 -2.34 -14.55 -26.86
CA PHE A 47 -2.50 -13.11 -27.00
C PHE A 47 -3.44 -12.52 -25.92
N GLU A 48 -4.53 -13.20 -25.58
CA GLU A 48 -5.49 -12.71 -24.59
C GLU A 48 -4.83 -12.62 -23.20
N GLU A 49 -4.07 -13.64 -22.80
CA GLU A 49 -3.37 -13.65 -21.53
C GLU A 49 -2.20 -12.63 -21.51
N PHE A 50 -1.58 -12.36 -22.67
CA PHE A 50 -0.56 -11.33 -22.79
C PHE A 50 -1.17 -9.93 -22.59
N VAL A 51 -2.30 -9.62 -23.25
CA VAL A 51 -3.05 -8.37 -23.07
C VAL A 51 -3.49 -8.23 -21.60
N ALA A 52 -4.04 -9.29 -21.03
CA ALA A 52 -4.47 -9.30 -19.64
C ALA A 52 -3.30 -9.05 -18.65
N ALA A 53 -2.10 -9.50 -18.97
CA ALA A 53 -0.89 -9.23 -18.19
C ALA A 53 -0.50 -7.74 -18.27
N VAL A 54 -0.51 -7.13 -19.46
CA VAL A 54 -0.24 -5.70 -19.64
C VAL A 54 -1.25 -4.86 -18.85
N GLU A 55 -2.55 -5.13 -19.05
CA GLU A 55 -3.62 -4.39 -18.36
C GLU A 55 -3.55 -4.55 -16.83
N HIS A 56 -3.19 -5.75 -16.35
CA HIS A 56 -2.99 -5.95 -14.92
C HIS A 56 -1.83 -5.10 -14.38
N LEU A 57 -0.69 -5.03 -15.07
CA LEU A 57 0.45 -4.22 -14.66
C LEU A 57 0.14 -2.72 -14.69
N LYS A 58 -0.66 -2.27 -15.66
CA LYS A 58 -1.18 -0.90 -15.74
C LYS A 58 -2.11 -0.59 -14.55
N ARG A 59 -3.12 -1.42 -14.30
CA ARG A 59 -4.04 -1.28 -13.15
C ARG A 59 -3.31 -1.23 -11.82
N LYS A 60 -2.24 -2.01 -11.67
CA LYS A 60 -1.40 -1.99 -10.47
C LYS A 60 -0.43 -0.80 -10.41
N GLY A 61 -0.45 0.09 -11.40
CA GLY A 61 0.43 1.24 -11.46
C GLY A 61 1.92 0.89 -11.55
N THR A 62 2.26 -0.39 -11.83
CA THR A 62 3.65 -0.83 -12.01
C THR A 62 4.19 -0.41 -13.37
N VAL A 63 3.31 -0.40 -14.37
CA VAL A 63 3.56 0.06 -15.73
C VAL A 63 2.66 1.25 -16.02
N VAL A 64 3.21 2.29 -16.59
CA VAL A 64 2.51 3.51 -17.00
C VAL A 64 2.54 3.57 -18.53
N GLU A 65 1.42 3.95 -19.13
CA GLU A 65 1.29 4.20 -20.56
C GLU A 65 1.13 5.70 -20.81
N ASP A 66 1.97 6.25 -21.63
CA ASP A 66 1.87 7.63 -22.12
C ASP A 66 1.84 7.65 -23.66
N ARG A 67 1.84 8.85 -24.26
CA ARG A 67 1.80 9.01 -25.73
C ARG A 67 2.96 8.31 -26.47
N ARG A 68 4.05 7.99 -25.78
CA ARG A 68 5.25 7.36 -26.34
C ARG A 68 5.26 5.86 -26.16
N GLY A 69 4.41 5.30 -25.28
CA GLY A 69 4.28 3.88 -25.02
C GLY A 69 4.28 3.52 -23.53
N LEU A 70 4.59 2.26 -23.27
CA LEU A 70 4.61 1.65 -21.96
C LEU A 70 6.02 1.77 -21.33
N ARG A 71 6.09 2.13 -20.06
CA ARG A 71 7.33 2.19 -19.27
C ARG A 71 7.08 1.76 -17.83
N LEU A 72 8.12 1.44 -17.10
CA LEU A 72 7.99 1.25 -15.66
C LEU A 72 7.65 2.58 -14.98
N SER A 73 6.83 2.51 -13.94
CA SER A 73 6.56 3.68 -13.12
C SER A 73 7.85 4.13 -12.41
N SER A 74 7.99 5.42 -12.22
CA SER A 74 9.14 6.06 -11.59
C SER A 74 8.70 6.92 -10.41
N LYS A 75 9.64 7.48 -9.66
CA LYS A 75 9.33 8.40 -8.55
C LYS A 75 8.52 9.62 -9.00
N SER A 76 8.68 10.07 -10.26
CA SER A 76 7.92 11.19 -10.81
C SER A 76 6.44 10.87 -11.08
N ASP A 77 6.06 9.61 -11.03
CA ASP A 77 4.67 9.18 -11.18
C ASP A 77 3.97 9.02 -9.81
N LEU A 78 4.68 9.25 -8.71
CA LEU A 78 4.10 9.21 -7.37
C LEU A 78 3.35 10.51 -7.07
N VAL A 79 2.22 10.36 -6.42
CA VAL A 79 1.38 11.47 -5.98
C VAL A 79 1.71 11.80 -4.52
N LYS A 80 1.92 13.07 -4.21
CA LYS A 80 2.09 13.55 -2.84
C LYS A 80 0.73 13.67 -2.18
N CYS A 81 0.55 12.98 -1.07
CA CYS A 81 -0.70 12.93 -0.32
C CYS A 81 -0.45 13.14 1.16
N VAL A 82 -1.53 13.44 1.87
CA VAL A 82 -1.60 13.40 3.33
C VAL A 82 -2.55 12.29 3.75
N VAL A 83 -2.16 11.47 4.73
CA VAL A 83 -3.06 10.47 5.31
C VAL A 83 -4.19 11.21 6.03
N SER A 84 -5.41 11.13 5.51
CA SER A 84 -6.56 11.89 6.03
C SER A 84 -7.22 11.18 7.21
N ARG A 85 -7.39 9.86 7.09
CA ARG A 85 -8.00 9.04 8.14
C ARG A 85 -7.62 7.58 8.00
N LEU A 86 -7.64 6.87 9.12
CA LEU A 86 -7.46 5.43 9.18
C LEU A 86 -8.69 4.77 9.80
N ASN A 87 -8.95 3.56 9.34
CA ASN A 87 -9.82 2.58 9.97
C ASN A 87 -8.98 1.35 10.32
N LYS A 88 -9.55 0.38 11.04
CA LYS A 88 -8.84 -0.83 11.49
C LYS A 88 -8.22 -1.67 10.36
N THR A 89 -8.76 -1.59 9.15
CA THR A 89 -8.34 -2.43 8.01
C THR A 89 -7.98 -1.66 6.74
N TYR A 90 -8.20 -0.36 6.70
CA TYR A 90 -7.94 0.50 5.55
C TYR A 90 -7.76 1.95 5.98
N GLY A 91 -7.38 2.80 5.06
CA GLY A 91 -7.32 4.24 5.26
C GLY A 91 -7.60 5.00 3.98
N PHE A 92 -7.51 6.31 4.10
CA PHE A 92 -7.63 7.25 2.99
C PHE A 92 -6.45 8.20 2.99
N VAL A 93 -5.98 8.51 1.81
CA VAL A 93 -4.98 9.55 1.59
C VAL A 93 -5.57 10.61 0.67
N ARG A 94 -5.27 11.86 0.96
CA ARG A 94 -5.76 13.01 0.19
C ARG A 94 -4.63 13.59 -0.63
N ASN A 95 -4.85 13.72 -1.93
CA ASN A 95 -3.91 14.36 -2.85
C ASN A 95 -3.70 15.82 -2.44
N SER A 96 -2.45 16.22 -2.26
CA SER A 96 -2.09 17.57 -1.80
C SER A 96 -2.34 18.67 -2.83
N GLU A 97 -2.52 18.31 -4.11
CA GLU A 97 -2.74 19.26 -5.20
C GLU A 97 -4.21 19.34 -5.62
N THR A 98 -4.91 18.19 -5.69
CA THR A 98 -6.27 18.12 -6.24
C THR A 98 -7.35 17.95 -5.17
N ASP A 99 -6.96 17.70 -3.91
CA ASP A 99 -7.85 17.39 -2.77
C ASP A 99 -8.65 16.08 -2.95
N GLU A 100 -8.35 15.30 -3.97
CA GLU A 100 -8.98 14.01 -4.25
C GLU A 100 -8.56 12.96 -3.22
N GLU A 101 -9.50 12.16 -2.74
CA GLU A 101 -9.22 11.06 -1.80
C GLU A 101 -9.05 9.74 -2.52
N TYR A 102 -7.98 8.99 -2.14
CA TYR A 102 -7.73 7.64 -2.59
C TYR A 102 -7.88 6.65 -1.46
N PHE A 103 -8.48 5.51 -1.74
CA PHE A 103 -8.56 4.39 -0.81
C PHE A 103 -7.23 3.66 -0.73
N VAL A 104 -6.81 3.29 0.49
CA VAL A 104 -5.60 2.51 0.74
C VAL A 104 -5.93 1.32 1.62
N SER A 105 -5.79 0.11 1.10
CA SER A 105 -5.89 -1.12 1.90
C SER A 105 -4.87 -1.13 3.03
N GLY A 106 -5.21 -1.70 4.18
CA GLY A 106 -4.35 -1.68 5.37
C GLY A 106 -2.93 -2.21 5.13
N LYS A 107 -2.77 -3.22 4.28
CA LYS A 107 -1.45 -3.76 3.89
C LYS A 107 -0.62 -2.76 3.08
N LEU A 108 -1.29 -1.88 2.33
CA LEU A 108 -0.66 -0.90 1.43
C LEU A 108 -0.39 0.44 2.12
N LEU A 109 -0.85 0.63 3.36
CA LEU A 109 -0.55 1.81 4.19
C LEU A 109 0.91 1.84 4.68
N LYS A 110 1.57 0.69 4.75
CA LYS A 110 2.98 0.56 5.19
C LYS A 110 3.26 1.23 6.54
N GLY A 111 2.29 1.19 7.44
CA GLY A 111 2.40 1.81 8.75
C GLY A 111 2.18 3.33 8.80
N ALA A 112 1.76 3.95 7.71
CA ALA A 112 1.44 5.37 7.69
C ALA A 112 0.31 5.73 8.66
N MET A 113 0.44 6.88 9.31
CA MET A 113 -0.46 7.38 10.35
C MET A 113 -1.19 8.64 9.89
N PRO A 114 -2.35 8.99 10.48
CA PRO A 114 -3.06 10.22 10.14
C PRO A 114 -2.18 11.45 10.26
N GLY A 115 -2.21 12.31 9.25
CA GLY A 115 -1.38 13.51 9.16
C GLY A 115 0.02 13.27 8.57
N ASP A 116 0.44 12.02 8.33
CA ASP A 116 1.69 11.76 7.62
C ASP A 116 1.61 12.28 6.18
N VAL A 117 2.70 12.88 5.72
CA VAL A 117 2.90 13.19 4.31
C VAL A 117 3.52 11.97 3.63
N VAL A 118 2.86 11.47 2.61
CA VAL A 118 3.25 10.24 1.91
C VAL A 118 3.34 10.45 0.41
N PHE A 119 4.19 9.67 -0.25
CA PHE A 119 4.15 9.49 -1.70
C PHE A 119 3.47 8.17 -2.02
N VAL A 120 2.43 8.22 -2.83
CA VAL A 120 1.62 7.06 -3.19
C VAL A 120 1.69 6.77 -4.68
N ARG A 121 1.52 5.52 -5.03
CA ARG A 121 1.24 5.05 -6.38
C ARG A 121 -0.24 4.74 -6.48
N THR A 122 -0.93 5.39 -7.41
CA THR A 122 -2.34 5.15 -7.68
C THR A 122 -2.55 4.04 -8.70
N PHE A 123 -3.67 3.35 -8.61
CA PHE A 123 -4.09 2.30 -9.54
C PHE A 123 -5.62 2.17 -9.51
N ASP A 124 -6.17 1.53 -10.55
CA ASP A 124 -7.59 1.26 -10.61
C ASP A 124 -7.96 0.13 -9.64
N GLY A 125 -8.84 0.43 -8.69
CA GLY A 125 -9.38 -0.52 -7.74
C GLY A 125 -10.57 -1.30 -8.28
N ASP A 126 -11.15 -2.13 -7.43
CA ASP A 126 -12.40 -2.79 -7.73
C ASP A 126 -13.56 -1.76 -7.72
N GLY A 127 -14.17 -1.54 -8.88
CA GLY A 127 -15.18 -0.52 -9.09
C GLY A 127 -14.59 0.80 -9.64
N ALA A 128 -15.36 1.89 -9.55
CA ALA A 128 -15.00 3.19 -10.12
C ALA A 128 -14.07 4.05 -9.23
N LYS A 129 -13.46 3.45 -8.20
CA LYS A 129 -12.63 4.20 -7.23
C LYS A 129 -11.14 3.97 -7.49
N THR A 130 -10.38 5.07 -7.49
CA THR A 130 -8.93 5.01 -7.49
C THR A 130 -8.43 4.51 -6.13
N GLU A 131 -7.59 3.49 -6.15
CA GLU A 131 -6.87 3.00 -4.99
C GLU A 131 -5.42 3.47 -5.01
N ALA A 132 -4.78 3.43 -3.85
CA ALA A 132 -3.38 3.80 -3.74
C ALA A 132 -2.58 2.85 -2.84
N GLU A 133 -1.26 2.84 -3.06
CA GLU A 133 -0.27 2.19 -2.23
C GLU A 133 0.74 3.22 -1.75
N VAL A 134 1.00 3.27 -0.46
CA VAL A 134 2.07 4.10 0.11
C VAL A 134 3.41 3.53 -0.32
N MET A 135 4.19 4.34 -1.02
CA MET A 135 5.52 3.98 -1.48
C MET A 135 6.62 4.53 -0.56
N GLN A 136 6.36 5.69 0.04
CA GLN A 136 7.27 6.35 0.95
C GLN A 136 6.49 7.22 1.93
N ILE A 137 6.88 7.22 3.20
CA ILE A 137 6.48 8.22 4.19
C ILE A 137 7.56 9.32 4.13
N ALA A 138 7.18 10.52 3.72
CA ALA A 138 8.09 11.65 3.57
C ALA A 138 8.23 12.44 4.87
N GLU A 139 7.12 12.64 5.58
CA GLU A 139 7.08 13.33 6.85
C GLU A 139 6.17 12.57 7.81
N GLU A 140 6.68 12.25 8.99
CA GLU A 140 5.93 11.55 10.03
C GLU A 140 5.18 12.55 10.92
N ASN A 141 3.92 12.27 11.21
CA ASN A 141 3.12 13.00 12.18
C ASN A 141 2.97 12.16 13.46
N PHE A 142 3.24 12.77 14.61
CA PHE A 142 3.16 12.14 15.93
C PHE A 142 1.89 12.58 16.65
N SER A 143 0.74 12.16 16.14
CA SER A 143 -0.55 12.45 16.76
C SER A 143 -0.83 11.55 17.96
N ARG A 144 -1.57 12.08 18.93
CA ARG A 144 -2.16 11.29 20.00
C ARG A 144 -3.34 10.49 19.47
N PHE A 145 -3.56 9.34 20.08
CA PHE A 145 -4.72 8.49 19.77
C PHE A 145 -5.25 7.85 21.06
N THR A 146 -6.48 7.38 21.00
CA THR A 146 -7.13 6.63 22.08
C THR A 146 -7.15 5.14 21.74
N GLY A 147 -7.22 4.33 22.77
CA GLY A 147 -7.31 2.89 22.64
C GLY A 147 -7.72 2.21 23.93
N GLU A 148 -7.86 0.91 23.88
CA GLU A 148 -8.25 0.06 24.99
C GLU A 148 -7.10 -0.88 25.37
N ILE A 149 -6.89 -1.01 26.67
CA ILE A 149 -5.94 -1.98 27.21
C ILE A 149 -6.55 -3.38 27.11
N VAL A 150 -5.81 -4.31 26.52
CA VAL A 150 -6.18 -5.72 26.41
C VAL A 150 -5.10 -6.60 27.01
N SER A 151 -5.47 -7.80 27.45
CA SER A 151 -4.50 -8.81 27.88
C SER A 151 -4.27 -9.82 26.78
N GLU A 152 -3.04 -9.93 26.29
CA GLU A 152 -2.59 -10.97 25.37
C GLU A 152 -1.44 -11.76 25.97
N PHE A 153 -1.65 -13.06 26.16
CA PHE A 153 -0.64 -13.97 26.75
C PHE A 153 -0.09 -13.49 28.09
N GLY A 154 -0.96 -12.91 28.94
CA GLY A 154 -0.60 -12.38 30.27
C GLY A 154 0.18 -11.06 30.24
N ARG A 155 0.23 -10.37 29.12
CA ARG A 155 0.81 -9.04 28.97
C ARG A 155 -0.25 -8.04 28.57
N LEU A 156 -0.21 -6.88 29.18
CA LEU A 156 -1.08 -5.75 28.78
C LEU A 156 -0.54 -5.16 27.47
N LYS A 157 -1.44 -4.93 26.54
CA LYS A 157 -1.20 -4.28 25.25
C LYS A 157 -2.28 -3.26 24.95
N LEU A 158 -2.02 -2.38 24.02
CA LEU A 158 -2.96 -1.33 23.60
C LEU A 158 -3.53 -1.65 22.22
N VAL A 159 -4.85 -1.75 22.13
CA VAL A 159 -5.59 -1.80 20.85
C VAL A 159 -6.12 -0.41 20.53
N PRO A 160 -5.64 0.24 19.46
CA PRO A 160 -6.15 1.56 19.07
C PRO A 160 -7.63 1.51 18.67
N ASP A 161 -8.37 2.57 18.94
CA ASP A 161 -9.78 2.64 18.56
C ASP A 161 -9.97 2.66 17.03
N THR A 162 -9.05 3.29 16.29
CA THR A 162 -9.18 3.52 14.84
C THR A 162 -7.99 3.08 13.98
N LEU A 163 -6.76 3.06 14.50
CA LEU A 163 -5.54 2.95 13.69
C LEU A 163 -5.23 1.54 13.23
N SER A 164 -5.56 0.54 14.03
CA SER A 164 -5.22 -0.86 13.79
C SER A 164 -6.18 -1.77 14.55
N LYS A 165 -6.43 -2.95 14.00
CA LYS A 165 -7.11 -4.03 14.72
C LYS A 165 -6.17 -4.86 15.59
N TYR A 166 -4.87 -4.63 15.47
CA TYR A 166 -3.85 -5.38 16.20
C TYR A 166 -3.40 -4.60 17.42
N ALA A 167 -3.22 -5.31 18.52
CA ALA A 167 -2.64 -4.76 19.73
C ALA A 167 -1.15 -4.43 19.52
N MET A 168 -0.70 -3.34 20.10
CA MET A 168 0.69 -2.90 20.09
C MET A 168 1.27 -2.82 21.50
N ASP A 169 2.58 -2.96 21.60
CA ASP A 169 3.28 -2.79 22.86
C ASP A 169 3.33 -1.31 23.23
N PHE A 170 3.19 -1.00 24.52
CA PHE A 170 3.27 0.36 25.04
C PHE A 170 4.26 0.48 26.20
N GLU A 171 4.76 1.68 26.39
CA GLU A 171 5.51 2.10 27.56
C GLU A 171 4.60 2.98 28.45
N ASN A 172 4.82 2.92 29.75
CA ASN A 172 4.05 3.66 30.74
C ASN A 172 4.98 4.53 31.62
N PRO A 173 5.58 5.57 31.05
CA PRO A 173 6.57 6.39 31.75
C PRO A 173 5.97 7.20 32.90
N LEU A 174 4.66 7.42 32.88
CA LEU A 174 3.94 8.16 33.93
C LEU A 174 3.53 7.26 35.11
N GLY A 175 3.74 5.94 35.02
CA GLY A 175 3.33 4.99 36.08
C GLY A 175 1.82 4.96 36.31
N LEU A 176 1.03 5.15 35.25
CA LEU A 176 -0.43 5.10 35.33
C LEU A 176 -0.89 3.71 35.78
N GLU A 177 -1.81 3.63 36.73
CA GLU A 177 -2.48 2.38 37.04
C GLU A 177 -3.45 2.04 35.90
N VAL A 178 -3.11 1.01 35.11
CA VAL A 178 -3.94 0.57 33.99
C VAL A 178 -4.30 -0.91 34.13
N ARG A 179 -5.53 -1.22 33.79
CA ARG A 179 -6.10 -2.56 33.84
C ARG A 179 -6.70 -2.92 32.48
N GLU A 180 -6.94 -4.18 32.26
CA GLU A 180 -7.67 -4.65 31.09
C GLU A 180 -9.03 -3.93 30.96
N HIS A 181 -9.38 -3.51 29.75
CA HIS A 181 -10.56 -2.70 29.36
C HIS A 181 -10.50 -1.21 29.70
N ASP A 182 -9.41 -0.72 30.30
CA ASP A 182 -9.26 0.71 30.49
C ASP A 182 -9.08 1.44 29.14
N LYS A 183 -9.70 2.61 29.03
CA LYS A 183 -9.48 3.52 27.91
C LYS A 183 -8.32 4.46 28.24
N VAL A 184 -7.37 4.52 27.34
CA VAL A 184 -6.15 5.30 27.52
C VAL A 184 -5.87 6.17 26.32
N MET A 185 -5.08 7.20 26.54
CA MET A 185 -4.51 8.04 25.49
C MET A 185 -3.03 7.74 25.37
N ALA A 186 -2.56 7.63 24.13
CA ALA A 186 -1.17 7.31 23.82
C ALA A 186 -0.64 8.15 22.65
N VAL A 187 0.68 8.18 22.53
CA VAL A 187 1.40 8.76 21.42
C VAL A 187 2.36 7.72 20.83
N ILE A 188 2.50 7.67 19.49
CA ILE A 188 3.49 6.80 18.85
C ILE A 188 4.88 7.38 19.10
N THR A 189 5.78 6.58 19.64
CA THR A 189 7.18 6.95 19.90
C THR A 189 8.14 6.31 18.94
N LYS A 190 7.77 5.16 18.36
CA LYS A 190 8.59 4.47 17.34
C LYS A 190 7.70 3.94 16.24
N ARG A 191 8.08 4.25 15.00
CA ARG A 191 7.40 3.77 13.80
C ARG A 191 7.93 2.39 13.38
N GLY A 192 7.03 1.50 13.02
CA GLY A 192 7.31 0.24 12.33
C GLY A 192 6.79 0.28 10.90
N SER A 193 7.12 -0.72 10.11
CA SER A 193 6.63 -0.86 8.73
C SER A 193 5.16 -1.32 8.65
N ARG A 194 4.59 -1.71 9.78
CA ARG A 194 3.17 -2.04 9.97
C ARG A 194 2.67 -1.38 11.23
N HIS A 195 1.36 -1.12 11.31
CA HIS A 195 0.75 -0.51 12.49
C HIS A 195 0.97 -1.34 13.78
N SER A 196 0.96 -2.67 13.69
CA SER A 196 1.24 -3.56 14.82
C SER A 196 2.69 -3.54 15.33
N GLU A 197 3.60 -2.96 14.57
CA GLU A 197 5.01 -2.83 14.92
C GLU A 197 5.34 -1.45 15.52
N HIS A 198 4.36 -0.54 15.54
CA HIS A 198 4.54 0.73 16.22
C HIS A 198 4.68 0.50 17.72
N ARG A 199 5.45 1.37 18.38
CA ARG A 199 5.51 1.47 19.84
C ARG A 199 4.93 2.79 20.25
N CYS A 200 4.28 2.80 21.40
CA CYS A 200 3.63 3.98 21.93
C CYS A 200 3.91 4.14 23.42
N GLU A 201 3.69 5.35 23.91
CA GLU A 201 3.71 5.70 25.32
C GLU A 201 2.34 6.17 25.75
N LEU A 202 1.91 5.76 26.94
CA LEU A 202 0.70 6.24 27.55
C LEU A 202 0.88 7.70 28.00
N THR A 203 -0.11 8.53 27.72
CA THR A 203 -0.12 9.95 28.09
C THR A 203 -1.26 10.32 29.03
N ALA A 204 -2.30 9.49 29.13
CA ALA A 204 -3.42 9.60 30.06
C ALA A 204 -4.18 8.27 30.16
N SER A 205 -4.92 8.08 31.24
CA SER A 205 -5.82 6.94 31.47
C SER A 205 -7.19 7.45 31.91
#